data_6e718f31e9ccadcc1af3b73c5da50f12
#
_entry.id   6e718f31e9ccadcc1af3b73c5da50f12
#
_cell.length_a   1.000
_cell.length_b   1.000
_cell.length_c   1.000
_cell.angle_alpha   90.00
_cell.angle_beta   90.00
_cell.angle_gamma   90.00
#
_symmetry.space_group_name_H-M   'P 1'
#
loop_
_entity.id
_entity.type
_entity.pdbx_description
1 polymer ?
#
loop_
_entity_poly.entity_id
_entity_poly.type
_entity_poly.pdbx_seq_one_letter_code
_entity_poly.pdbx_strand_id
1 'polypeptide(L)'
;MRRVVVTGMGAITPIGNSVDEFWQGIKAGKVGIDEITKFDTTDYSVKLAAEVKEVKLAAEVKDFDAKNYMDFKAAKRMEKFSQYAVAAAHEAMKDSGLDMAKEDAFRVGVSVGSGVGSLEAMESNHKKLLEKGPSRINPLLVPLMITNMAAGNVSIQLGLKGKNINVVTACATGTNSIGEGYRSIQHGEADVMFAGGTESSISPIGIGGFAALTALSTSTDPKRASIPFDKERNGFVMGEGAGVVVLEELEHALKRGAHIYAEITGYGCSSDAYHITSPMEDGSGAAYAMTSAMKEAEVKPDDIDYINAHGTSTHHNDLFETRAIKLALKDAAYNVPVSSTKSMVGHLLGAAGAVEFIACVKSIQDGYIHPNVGLSETEEEMDLNYVKDEGIEKNVDVVMTNSLGFGGHNATLIVRKYS
;
A
#
# COMPACT_ATOMS: atom_id res chain seq x y z
N MET A 1 -16.49 12.95 17.71
CA MET A 1 -15.30 12.08 17.70
C MET A 1 -14.07 12.95 17.53
N ARG A 2 -12.86 12.46 17.91
CA ARG A 2 -11.60 13.18 17.71
C ARG A 2 -11.30 13.26 16.21
N ARG A 3 -10.78 14.39 15.73
CA ARG A 3 -10.29 14.55 14.36
C ARG A 3 -8.90 13.93 14.25
N VAL A 4 -8.60 13.35 13.08
CA VAL A 4 -7.35 12.61 12.86
C VAL A 4 -6.65 13.15 11.61
N VAL A 5 -5.42 13.59 11.80
CA VAL A 5 -4.62 14.22 10.74
C VAL A 5 -3.37 13.40 10.43
N VAL A 6 -2.83 13.59 9.24
CA VAL A 6 -1.56 13.01 8.78
C VAL A 6 -0.46 14.04 9.03
N THR A 7 0.51 13.69 9.87
CA THR A 7 1.62 14.58 10.23
C THR A 7 2.99 14.09 9.75
N GLY A 8 3.07 12.86 9.26
CA GLY A 8 4.30 12.33 8.69
C GLY A 8 4.05 11.13 7.77
N MET A 9 4.96 10.91 6.85
CA MET A 9 4.89 9.83 5.86
C MET A 9 6.27 9.25 5.61
N GLY A 10 6.31 7.95 5.25
CA GLY A 10 7.51 7.26 4.83
C GLY A 10 7.18 6.15 3.84
N ALA A 11 8.03 5.96 2.84
CA ALA A 11 7.80 5.02 1.75
C ALA A 11 9.08 4.33 1.27
N ILE A 12 8.98 3.02 1.07
CA ILE A 12 9.97 2.20 0.37
C ILE A 12 9.25 1.54 -0.79
N THR A 13 9.64 1.85 -2.02
CA THR A 13 8.93 1.43 -3.23
C THR A 13 9.88 1.07 -4.37
N PRO A 14 9.43 0.39 -5.44
CA PRO A 14 10.24 0.10 -6.62
C PRO A 14 10.76 1.33 -7.36
N ILE A 15 10.17 2.51 -7.15
CA ILE A 15 10.52 3.75 -7.84
C ILE A 15 11.19 4.81 -6.95
N GLY A 16 11.32 4.54 -5.64
CA GLY A 16 11.99 5.42 -4.69
C GLY A 16 11.97 4.86 -3.27
N ASN A 17 13.02 5.15 -2.50
CA ASN A 17 13.21 4.71 -1.12
C ASN A 17 12.96 5.84 -0.10
N SER A 18 12.21 6.84 -0.51
CA SER A 18 11.64 7.91 0.31
C SER A 18 10.34 8.40 -0.33
N VAL A 19 9.53 9.13 0.44
CA VAL A 19 8.29 9.76 -0.08
C VAL A 19 8.60 10.73 -1.21
N ASP A 20 9.67 11.50 -1.10
CA ASP A 20 10.05 12.47 -2.13
C ASP A 20 10.50 11.77 -3.42
N GLU A 21 11.34 10.74 -3.34
CA GLU A 21 11.76 9.96 -4.51
C GLU A 21 10.57 9.23 -5.16
N PHE A 22 9.71 8.62 -4.34
CA PHE A 22 8.49 7.97 -4.78
C PHE A 22 7.60 8.97 -5.55
N TRP A 23 7.33 10.13 -4.97
CA TRP A 23 6.45 11.13 -5.59
C TRP A 23 7.05 11.74 -6.86
N GLN A 24 8.36 12.01 -6.90
CA GLN A 24 9.03 12.42 -8.13
C GLN A 24 8.94 11.33 -9.21
N GLY A 25 9.11 10.08 -8.82
CA GLY A 25 8.91 8.94 -9.72
C GLY A 25 7.49 8.87 -10.28
N ILE A 26 6.47 9.09 -9.43
CA ILE A 26 5.06 9.16 -9.83
C ILE A 26 4.84 10.29 -10.86
N LYS A 27 5.31 11.50 -10.56
CA LYS A 27 5.16 12.65 -11.47
C LYS A 27 5.88 12.46 -12.81
N ALA A 28 6.99 11.73 -12.80
CA ALA A 28 7.75 11.40 -14.01
C ALA A 28 7.17 10.19 -14.79
N GLY A 29 6.10 9.56 -14.33
CA GLY A 29 5.58 8.32 -14.94
C GLY A 29 6.59 7.17 -14.92
N LYS A 30 7.48 7.12 -13.89
CA LYS A 30 8.53 6.12 -13.79
C LYS A 30 7.93 4.75 -13.51
N VAL A 31 8.20 3.78 -14.37
CA VAL A 31 7.81 2.38 -14.18
C VAL A 31 8.92 1.66 -13.42
N GLY A 32 8.59 1.08 -12.27
CA GLY A 32 9.50 0.30 -11.42
C GLY A 32 9.48 -1.20 -11.72
N ILE A 33 8.78 -1.62 -12.76
CA ILE A 33 8.66 -3.01 -13.21
C ILE A 33 9.86 -3.37 -14.08
N ASP A 34 10.47 -4.53 -13.83
CA ASP A 34 11.65 -5.01 -14.55
C ASP A 34 11.73 -6.55 -14.44
N GLU A 35 12.73 -7.16 -15.06
CA GLU A 35 13.00 -8.57 -14.90
C GLU A 35 13.27 -8.94 -13.44
N ILE A 36 12.74 -10.09 -13.01
CA ILE A 36 12.99 -10.63 -11.64
C ILE A 36 14.48 -10.95 -11.53
N THR A 37 15.13 -10.39 -10.51
CA THR A 37 16.57 -10.59 -10.26
C THR A 37 16.86 -11.49 -9.05
N LYS A 38 15.88 -11.74 -8.20
CA LYS A 38 16.04 -12.47 -6.92
C LYS A 38 16.26 -13.96 -7.09
N PHE A 39 15.80 -14.55 -8.20
CA PHE A 39 15.95 -15.98 -8.49
C PHE A 39 15.87 -16.25 -10.00
N ASP A 40 16.26 -17.47 -10.41
CA ASP A 40 16.16 -17.89 -11.81
C ASP A 40 14.70 -18.14 -12.21
N THR A 41 14.24 -17.42 -13.22
CA THR A 41 12.88 -17.49 -13.74
C THR A 41 12.75 -18.36 -15.00
N THR A 42 13.77 -19.12 -15.39
CA THR A 42 13.79 -19.89 -16.66
C THR A 42 12.52 -20.74 -16.84
N ASP A 43 12.11 -21.44 -15.80
CA ASP A 43 10.93 -22.32 -15.81
C ASP A 43 9.60 -21.65 -15.46
N TYR A 44 9.60 -20.33 -15.22
CA TYR A 44 8.38 -19.58 -14.88
C TYR A 44 7.77 -18.92 -16.13
N SER A 45 6.44 -18.90 -16.21
CA SER A 45 5.70 -18.12 -17.21
C SER A 45 5.76 -16.62 -16.97
N VAL A 46 6.02 -16.21 -15.72
CA VAL A 46 6.12 -14.80 -15.29
C VAL A 46 7.59 -14.43 -15.17
N LYS A 47 7.99 -13.36 -15.81
CA LYS A 47 9.39 -12.88 -15.86
C LYS A 47 9.60 -11.54 -15.16
N LEU A 48 8.54 -10.77 -14.96
CA LEU A 48 8.60 -9.39 -14.47
C LEU A 48 8.05 -9.27 -13.05
N ALA A 49 8.68 -8.40 -12.26
CA ALA A 49 8.20 -7.93 -10.96
C ALA A 49 8.62 -6.47 -10.72
N ALA A 50 8.04 -5.84 -9.70
CA ALA A 50 8.41 -4.52 -9.23
C ALA A 50 9.20 -4.66 -7.92
N GLU A 51 10.51 -4.86 -8.03
CA GLU A 51 11.42 -5.05 -6.91
C GLU A 51 11.88 -3.72 -6.30
N VAL A 52 12.04 -3.68 -4.97
CA VAL A 52 12.81 -2.61 -4.31
C VAL A 52 14.27 -2.81 -4.68
N LYS A 53 14.87 -1.81 -5.32
CA LYS A 53 16.26 -1.91 -5.79
C LYS A 53 17.22 -1.93 -4.60
N GLU A 54 18.10 -2.92 -4.55
CA GLU A 54 19.13 -3.09 -3.51
C GLU A 54 20.51 -2.60 -3.97
N VAL A 55 21.37 -2.16 -3.00
CA VAL A 55 22.76 -1.78 -3.31
C VAL A 55 23.55 -3.02 -3.73
N LYS A 56 23.95 -3.10 -4.99
CA LYS A 56 25.09 -3.94 -5.42
C LYS A 56 26.36 -3.09 -5.27
N LEU A 57 27.32 -3.57 -4.47
CA LEU A 57 28.60 -2.91 -4.17
C LEU A 57 29.29 -2.30 -5.40
N ALA A 58 28.99 -1.06 -5.77
CA ALA A 58 29.82 -0.07 -6.45
C ALA A 58 29.00 1.21 -6.75
N ALA A 59 29.27 2.27 -6.01
CA ALA A 59 29.14 3.68 -6.37
C ALA A 59 27.93 4.15 -7.20
N GLU A 60 26.67 3.94 -6.74
CA GLU A 60 25.55 4.82 -7.12
C GLU A 60 24.41 4.69 -6.11
N VAL A 61 23.98 5.85 -5.56
CA VAL A 61 22.93 5.98 -4.54
C VAL A 61 21.57 5.80 -5.19
N LYS A 62 21.01 4.57 -5.20
CA LYS A 62 19.60 4.34 -5.54
C LYS A 62 18.96 3.12 -4.86
N ASP A 63 19.66 2.40 -3.99
CA ASP A 63 19.29 1.06 -3.56
C ASP A 63 19.04 1.01 -2.04
N PHE A 64 18.05 0.21 -1.62
CA PHE A 64 17.74 0.02 -0.20
C PHE A 64 18.87 -0.68 0.55
N ASP A 65 19.42 -0.02 1.59
CA ASP A 65 20.30 -0.63 2.58
C ASP A 65 19.71 -0.45 3.98
N ALA A 66 19.31 -1.55 4.61
CA ALA A 66 18.74 -1.55 5.95
C ALA A 66 19.63 -0.86 7.00
N LYS A 67 20.95 -0.83 6.81
CA LYS A 67 21.90 -0.18 7.73
C LYS A 67 21.73 1.34 7.81
N ASN A 68 21.08 1.95 6.83
CA ASN A 68 20.77 3.38 6.86
C ASN A 68 19.64 3.70 7.85
N TYR A 69 18.87 2.70 8.27
CA TYR A 69 17.66 2.85 9.08
C TYR A 69 17.72 2.11 10.42
N MET A 70 18.58 1.09 10.56
CA MET A 70 18.69 0.27 11.76
C MET A 70 20.08 -0.31 11.90
N ASP A 71 20.47 -0.70 13.13
CA ASP A 71 21.77 -1.34 13.34
C ASP A 71 21.84 -2.73 12.66
N PHE A 72 23.06 -3.16 12.32
CA PHE A 72 23.32 -4.38 11.59
C PHE A 72 22.80 -5.66 12.29
N LYS A 73 22.78 -5.69 13.63
CA LYS A 73 22.29 -6.85 14.38
C LYS A 73 20.77 -6.92 14.33
N ALA A 74 20.09 -5.76 14.40
CA ALA A 74 18.65 -5.68 14.22
C ALA A 74 18.24 -6.10 12.81
N ALA A 75 18.90 -5.57 11.77
CA ALA A 75 18.63 -5.92 10.38
C ALA A 75 18.76 -7.42 10.11
N LYS A 76 19.77 -8.09 10.68
CA LYS A 76 19.95 -9.56 10.55
C LYS A 76 18.87 -10.41 11.23
N ARG A 77 18.06 -9.84 12.09
CA ARG A 77 16.96 -10.50 12.80
C ARG A 77 15.58 -10.18 12.21
N MET A 78 15.56 -9.53 11.05
CA MET A 78 14.36 -9.14 10.33
C MET A 78 14.44 -9.63 8.88
N GLU A 79 13.32 -10.09 8.36
CA GLU A 79 13.15 -10.30 6.93
C GLU A 79 12.79 -8.99 6.21
N LYS A 80 12.86 -8.98 4.88
CA LYS A 80 12.72 -7.76 4.07
C LYS A 80 11.44 -6.97 4.36
N PHE A 81 10.28 -7.65 4.48
CA PHE A 81 9.02 -6.96 4.79
C PHE A 81 9.09 -6.16 6.11
N SER A 82 9.75 -6.71 7.14
CA SER A 82 9.97 -5.99 8.42
C SER A 82 11.00 -4.88 8.28
N GLN A 83 12.07 -5.08 7.50
CA GLN A 83 13.09 -4.05 7.24
C GLN A 83 12.47 -2.85 6.49
N TYR A 84 11.64 -3.09 5.49
CA TYR A 84 10.93 -2.04 4.75
C TYR A 84 9.96 -1.26 5.66
N ALA A 85 9.19 -1.97 6.50
CA ALA A 85 8.29 -1.34 7.46
C ALA A 85 9.04 -0.43 8.45
N VAL A 86 10.17 -0.90 9.02
CA VAL A 86 10.99 -0.12 9.95
C VAL A 86 11.61 1.08 9.24
N ALA A 87 12.11 0.93 8.01
CA ALA A 87 12.68 2.03 7.25
C ALA A 87 11.64 3.12 6.95
N ALA A 88 10.47 2.73 6.44
CA ALA A 88 9.36 3.67 6.20
C ALA A 88 8.88 4.34 7.50
N ALA A 89 8.82 3.59 8.63
CA ALA A 89 8.44 4.16 9.92
C ALA A 89 9.47 5.16 10.46
N HIS A 90 10.77 4.94 10.27
CA HIS A 90 11.81 5.91 10.61
C HIS A 90 11.70 7.20 9.78
N GLU A 91 11.43 7.07 8.47
CA GLU A 91 11.18 8.24 7.62
C GLU A 91 9.96 9.01 8.10
N ALA A 92 8.83 8.31 8.33
CA ALA A 92 7.59 8.92 8.83
C ALA A 92 7.77 9.61 10.19
N MET A 93 8.53 9.01 11.11
CA MET A 93 8.90 9.61 12.40
C MET A 93 9.68 10.91 12.19
N LYS A 94 10.69 10.87 11.33
CA LYS A 94 11.53 12.06 11.04
C LYS A 94 10.71 13.16 10.37
N ASP A 95 9.87 12.79 9.41
CA ASP A 95 9.01 13.72 8.66
C ASP A 95 7.99 14.40 9.58
N SER A 96 7.38 13.63 10.50
CA SER A 96 6.41 14.18 11.47
C SER A 96 7.03 15.13 12.51
N GLY A 97 8.37 15.09 12.70
CA GLY A 97 9.04 15.82 13.78
C GLY A 97 8.64 15.36 15.19
N LEU A 98 8.04 14.17 15.32
CA LEU A 98 7.62 13.61 16.61
C LEU A 98 8.86 13.26 17.47
N ASP A 99 8.90 13.79 18.68
CA ASP A 99 9.99 13.56 19.64
C ASP A 99 9.50 12.66 20.80
N MET A 100 9.84 11.39 20.73
CA MET A 100 9.40 10.40 21.73
C MET A 100 9.85 10.71 23.16
N ALA A 101 10.84 11.59 23.35
CA ALA A 101 11.23 12.04 24.70
C ALA A 101 10.19 12.98 25.34
N LYS A 102 9.29 13.55 24.54
CA LYS A 102 8.21 14.45 24.97
C LYS A 102 6.85 13.80 24.99
N GLU A 103 6.75 12.56 24.46
CA GLU A 103 5.49 11.83 24.29
C GLU A 103 5.27 10.81 25.42
N ASP A 104 4.02 10.54 25.74
CA ASP A 104 3.68 9.32 26.47
C ASP A 104 3.74 8.12 25.51
N ALA A 105 4.80 7.33 25.64
CA ALA A 105 5.03 6.18 24.77
C ALA A 105 3.86 5.18 24.76
N PHE A 106 3.03 5.12 25.82
CA PHE A 106 1.84 4.27 25.88
C PHE A 106 0.64 4.84 25.10
N ARG A 107 0.74 6.09 24.65
CA ARG A 107 -0.26 6.76 23.79
C ARG A 107 0.14 6.77 22.32
N VAL A 108 1.35 6.27 21.98
CA VAL A 108 1.85 6.14 20.61
C VAL A 108 1.85 4.68 20.20
N GLY A 109 0.99 4.32 19.26
CA GLY A 109 0.76 2.94 18.82
C GLY A 109 1.20 2.65 17.39
N VAL A 110 1.02 1.39 16.97
CA VAL A 110 1.37 0.86 15.64
C VAL A 110 0.21 0.04 15.09
N SER A 111 -0.14 0.29 13.83
CA SER A 111 -1.06 -0.52 13.02
C SER A 111 -0.43 -0.72 11.64
N VAL A 112 0.56 -1.62 11.54
CA VAL A 112 1.27 -1.93 10.29
C VAL A 112 1.08 -3.40 9.96
N GLY A 113 0.45 -3.67 8.82
CA GLY A 113 0.12 -5.02 8.38
C GLY A 113 1.03 -5.53 7.26
N SER A 114 1.06 -6.87 7.12
CA SER A 114 1.60 -7.57 5.95
C SER A 114 0.60 -8.64 5.55
N GLY A 115 0.33 -8.79 4.26
CA GLY A 115 -0.64 -9.77 3.77
C GLY A 115 -0.14 -11.21 3.87
N VAL A 116 1.17 -11.41 3.71
CA VAL A 116 1.77 -12.75 3.56
C VAL A 116 2.90 -13.02 4.58
N GLY A 117 3.62 -11.99 5.03
CA GLY A 117 4.83 -12.16 5.82
C GLY A 117 6.02 -12.60 4.96
N SER A 118 6.95 -13.41 5.50
CA SER A 118 8.12 -13.86 4.75
C SER A 118 7.97 -15.28 4.20
N LEU A 119 7.65 -15.41 2.93
CA LEU A 119 7.75 -16.67 2.19
C LEU A 119 9.22 -17.13 2.04
N GLU A 120 10.13 -16.18 1.84
CA GLU A 120 11.57 -16.48 1.68
C GLU A 120 12.17 -17.15 2.91
N ALA A 121 11.80 -16.71 4.13
CA ALA A 121 12.19 -17.39 5.37
C ALA A 121 11.66 -18.83 5.42
N MET A 122 10.42 -19.03 5.00
CA MET A 122 9.80 -20.37 4.94
C MET A 122 10.53 -21.28 3.95
N GLU A 123 10.72 -20.81 2.71
CA GLU A 123 11.42 -21.57 1.65
C GLU A 123 12.83 -21.98 2.06
N SER A 124 13.62 -21.02 2.54
CA SER A 124 15.02 -21.27 2.92
C SER A 124 15.15 -22.26 4.08
N ASN A 125 14.24 -22.19 5.05
CA ASN A 125 14.26 -23.10 6.19
C ASN A 125 13.65 -24.47 5.85
N HIS A 126 12.67 -24.54 4.96
CA HIS A 126 12.16 -25.80 4.44
C HIS A 126 13.25 -26.57 3.67
N LYS A 127 14.01 -25.89 2.82
CA LYS A 127 15.18 -26.48 2.14
C LYS A 127 16.20 -27.04 3.15
N LYS A 128 16.54 -26.27 4.19
CA LYS A 128 17.43 -26.74 5.27
C LYS A 128 16.87 -27.95 6.01
N LEU A 129 15.56 -28.01 6.27
CA LEU A 129 14.90 -29.14 6.88
C LEU A 129 15.09 -30.41 6.05
N LEU A 130 14.84 -30.35 4.74
CA LEU A 130 14.96 -31.50 3.83
C LEU A 130 16.41 -31.95 3.65
N GLU A 131 17.36 -31.02 3.51
CA GLU A 131 18.76 -31.34 3.24
C GLU A 131 19.56 -31.75 4.51
N LYS A 132 19.24 -31.14 5.67
CA LYS A 132 20.11 -31.18 6.86
C LYS A 132 19.39 -31.58 8.15
N GLY A 133 18.07 -31.82 8.08
CA GLY A 133 17.26 -32.24 9.22
C GLY A 133 16.80 -31.05 10.13
N PRO A 134 15.92 -31.36 11.10
CA PRO A 134 15.21 -30.33 11.90
C PRO A 134 16.14 -29.52 12.82
N SER A 135 17.29 -30.04 13.22
CA SER A 135 18.26 -29.32 14.07
C SER A 135 18.93 -28.12 13.37
N ARG A 136 18.75 -27.97 12.07
CA ARG A 136 19.36 -26.92 11.25
C ARG A 136 18.37 -25.80 10.88
N ILE A 137 17.12 -25.89 11.31
CA ILE A 137 16.12 -24.82 11.18
C ILE A 137 16.61 -23.62 12.00
N ASN A 138 16.41 -22.41 11.44
CA ASN A 138 16.75 -21.19 12.15
C ASN A 138 15.88 -21.06 13.42
N PRO A 139 16.47 -20.87 14.62
CA PRO A 139 15.71 -20.68 15.86
C PRO A 139 14.75 -19.49 15.83
N LEU A 140 15.01 -18.50 14.95
CA LEU A 140 14.17 -17.32 14.76
C LEU A 140 13.16 -17.48 13.61
N LEU A 141 13.00 -18.69 13.00
CA LEU A 141 12.11 -18.87 11.86
C LEU A 141 10.71 -18.28 12.10
N VAL A 142 10.09 -18.59 13.24
CA VAL A 142 8.74 -18.12 13.55
C VAL A 142 8.66 -16.60 13.60
N PRO A 143 9.47 -15.86 14.41
CA PRO A 143 9.42 -14.41 14.40
C PRO A 143 9.93 -13.76 13.09
N LEU A 144 10.67 -14.47 12.26
CA LEU A 144 11.07 -13.96 10.94
C LEU A 144 9.93 -14.00 9.93
N MET A 145 9.01 -14.98 10.02
CA MET A 145 8.01 -15.18 8.98
C MET A 145 6.62 -14.61 9.29
N ILE A 146 6.22 -14.50 10.57
CA ILE A 146 4.85 -14.11 10.91
C ILE A 146 4.57 -12.63 10.67
N THR A 147 3.39 -12.32 10.15
CA THR A 147 3.01 -11.00 9.63
C THR A 147 3.04 -9.87 10.67
N ASN A 148 2.71 -10.16 11.94
CA ASN A 148 2.70 -9.17 13.02
C ASN A 148 4.09 -8.63 13.38
N MET A 149 5.16 -9.25 12.89
CA MET A 149 6.52 -8.79 13.21
C MET A 149 6.91 -7.51 12.47
N ALA A 150 6.19 -7.12 11.44
CA ALA A 150 6.33 -5.76 10.89
C ALA A 150 5.99 -4.71 11.96
N ALA A 151 4.78 -4.76 12.51
CA ALA A 151 4.35 -3.86 13.59
C ALA A 151 5.20 -4.01 14.86
N GLY A 152 5.55 -5.26 15.23
CA GLY A 152 6.40 -5.56 16.38
C GLY A 152 7.79 -4.93 16.27
N ASN A 153 8.44 -5.04 15.13
CA ASN A 153 9.76 -4.47 14.90
C ASN A 153 9.72 -2.92 14.83
N VAL A 154 8.70 -2.33 14.21
CA VAL A 154 8.49 -0.86 14.25
C VAL A 154 8.37 -0.37 15.69
N SER A 155 7.53 -1.03 16.49
CA SER A 155 7.34 -0.70 17.92
C SER A 155 8.67 -0.77 18.70
N ILE A 156 9.46 -1.86 18.51
CA ILE A 156 10.74 -2.06 19.19
C ILE A 156 11.77 -0.99 18.78
N GLN A 157 11.89 -0.72 17.46
CA GLN A 157 12.90 0.20 16.94
C GLN A 157 12.62 1.66 17.33
N LEU A 158 11.35 2.05 17.40
CA LEU A 158 10.95 3.44 17.69
C LEU A 158 10.53 3.65 19.16
N GLY A 159 10.49 2.60 19.98
CA GLY A 159 10.12 2.72 21.41
C GLY A 159 8.64 2.99 21.63
N LEU A 160 7.75 2.58 20.71
CA LEU A 160 6.30 2.81 20.77
C LEU A 160 5.64 1.74 21.66
N LYS A 161 4.97 2.13 22.73
CA LYS A 161 4.44 1.21 23.74
C LYS A 161 2.91 1.17 23.80
N GLY A 162 2.25 1.95 22.93
CA GLY A 162 0.79 1.97 22.81
C GLY A 162 0.23 0.72 22.12
N LYS A 163 -1.01 0.81 21.67
CA LYS A 163 -1.69 -0.26 20.94
C LYS A 163 -0.84 -0.72 19.75
N ASN A 164 -0.54 -2.02 19.68
CA ASN A 164 0.20 -2.63 18.58
C ASN A 164 -0.66 -3.72 17.95
N ILE A 165 -1.10 -3.48 16.73
CA ILE A 165 -1.96 -4.41 15.98
C ILE A 165 -1.40 -4.66 14.59
N ASN A 166 -1.73 -5.84 14.06
CA ASN A 166 -1.45 -6.23 12.70
C ASN A 166 -2.77 -6.66 12.05
N VAL A 167 -3.22 -5.91 11.07
CA VAL A 167 -4.38 -6.26 10.26
C VAL A 167 -3.90 -7.11 9.07
N VAL A 168 -4.63 -8.17 8.75
CA VAL A 168 -4.34 -9.01 7.58
C VAL A 168 -5.63 -9.19 6.79
N THR A 169 -5.74 -8.47 5.67
CA THR A 169 -6.88 -8.48 4.75
C THR A 169 -6.40 -8.56 3.29
N ALA A 170 -5.40 -9.40 3.06
CA ALA A 170 -4.75 -9.56 1.76
C ALA A 170 -4.34 -8.20 1.16
N CYS A 171 -4.78 -7.88 -0.07
CA CYS A 171 -4.43 -6.63 -0.75
C CYS A 171 -5.02 -5.36 -0.10
N ALA A 172 -6.03 -5.49 0.77
CA ALA A 172 -6.62 -4.37 1.51
C ALA A 172 -5.91 -4.08 2.86
N THR A 173 -4.89 -4.86 3.22
CA THR A 173 -4.19 -4.80 4.50
C THR A 173 -3.71 -3.37 4.85
N GLY A 174 -3.05 -2.68 3.93
CA GLY A 174 -2.52 -1.33 4.17
C GLY A 174 -3.63 -0.30 4.44
N THR A 175 -4.68 -0.32 3.64
CA THR A 175 -5.85 0.55 3.80
C THR A 175 -6.60 0.27 5.09
N ASN A 176 -6.85 -1.01 5.41
CA ASN A 176 -7.47 -1.37 6.69
C ASN A 176 -6.59 -1.02 7.89
N SER A 177 -5.26 -1.20 7.80
CA SER A 177 -4.34 -0.83 8.87
C SER A 177 -4.37 0.68 9.16
N ILE A 178 -4.45 1.51 8.13
CA ILE A 178 -4.62 2.96 8.27
C ILE A 178 -6.00 3.26 8.89
N GLY A 179 -7.06 2.61 8.41
CA GLY A 179 -8.42 2.75 8.94
C GLY A 179 -8.54 2.36 10.41
N GLU A 180 -7.91 1.28 10.85
CA GLU A 180 -7.89 0.85 12.25
C GLU A 180 -7.02 1.77 13.12
N GLY A 181 -5.92 2.32 12.58
CA GLY A 181 -5.15 3.38 13.22
C GLY A 181 -6.00 4.65 13.43
N TYR A 182 -6.73 5.06 12.40
CA TYR A 182 -7.70 6.16 12.46
C TYR A 182 -8.76 5.92 13.55
N ARG A 183 -9.39 4.75 13.58
CA ARG A 183 -10.37 4.38 14.63
C ARG A 183 -9.78 4.45 16.03
N SER A 184 -8.55 3.96 16.21
CA SER A 184 -7.90 3.96 17.52
C SER A 184 -7.73 5.37 18.10
N ILE A 185 -7.37 6.34 17.24
CA ILE A 185 -7.26 7.75 17.64
C ILE A 185 -8.66 8.37 17.86
N GLN A 186 -9.58 8.13 16.93
CA GLN A 186 -10.94 8.66 16.96
C GLN A 186 -11.68 8.28 18.25
N HIS A 187 -11.44 7.05 18.75
CA HIS A 187 -12.00 6.55 20.01
C HIS A 187 -11.17 6.89 21.25
N GLY A 188 -10.05 7.58 21.11
CA GLY A 188 -9.21 8.02 22.23
C GLY A 188 -8.32 6.92 22.83
N GLU A 189 -8.13 5.79 22.14
CA GLU A 189 -7.25 4.71 22.58
C GLU A 189 -5.76 5.08 22.40
N ALA A 190 -5.44 5.91 21.40
CA ALA A 190 -4.13 6.46 21.13
C ALA A 190 -4.22 7.96 20.81
N ASP A 191 -3.11 8.68 20.94
CA ASP A 191 -2.98 10.05 20.44
C ASP A 191 -2.22 10.10 19.11
N VAL A 192 -1.34 9.10 18.89
CA VAL A 192 -0.57 8.92 17.66
C VAL A 192 -0.57 7.46 17.25
N MET A 193 -0.71 7.18 15.96
CA MET A 193 -0.60 5.83 15.39
C MET A 193 0.33 5.84 14.16
N PHE A 194 1.35 5.00 14.17
CA PHE A 194 2.09 4.63 12.96
C PHE A 194 1.27 3.58 12.23
N ALA A 195 0.71 3.92 11.08
CA ALA A 195 -0.23 3.07 10.38
C ALA A 195 0.18 2.85 8.93
N GLY A 196 -0.07 1.67 8.40
CA GLY A 196 0.29 1.36 7.01
C GLY A 196 0.44 -0.12 6.71
N GLY A 197 1.25 -0.43 5.70
CA GLY A 197 1.45 -1.79 5.25
C GLY A 197 2.82 -2.03 4.63
N THR A 198 3.23 -3.28 4.60
CA THR A 198 4.50 -3.73 4.04
C THR A 198 4.36 -5.10 3.39
N GLU A 199 5.17 -5.38 2.37
CA GLU A 199 5.23 -6.69 1.75
C GLU A 199 6.58 -6.95 1.08
N SER A 200 7.02 -8.22 1.08
CA SER A 200 8.17 -8.69 0.33
C SER A 200 7.95 -10.15 -0.09
N SER A 201 7.08 -10.37 -1.08
CA SER A 201 6.62 -11.72 -1.49
C SER A 201 7.16 -12.16 -2.85
N ILE A 202 8.14 -11.42 -3.42
CA ILE A 202 8.81 -11.79 -4.68
C ILE A 202 9.83 -12.89 -4.36
N SER A 203 9.35 -14.14 -4.38
CA SER A 203 10.11 -15.36 -4.13
C SER A 203 9.63 -16.49 -5.07
N PRO A 204 10.37 -17.58 -5.22
CA PRO A 204 9.95 -18.74 -6.03
C PRO A 204 8.52 -19.21 -5.73
N ILE A 205 8.18 -19.46 -4.47
CA ILE A 205 6.82 -19.88 -4.06
C ILE A 205 5.81 -18.75 -4.24
N GLY A 206 6.18 -17.51 -3.93
CA GLY A 206 5.29 -16.36 -4.09
C GLY A 206 4.87 -16.16 -5.54
N ILE A 207 5.82 -16.05 -6.45
CA ILE A 207 5.54 -15.96 -7.89
C ILE A 207 4.85 -17.22 -8.41
N GLY A 208 5.34 -18.42 -8.04
CA GLY A 208 4.72 -19.69 -8.46
C GLY A 208 3.27 -19.84 -8.02
N GLY A 209 2.96 -19.50 -6.78
CA GLY A 209 1.61 -19.57 -6.22
C GLY A 209 0.61 -18.66 -6.92
N PHE A 210 0.96 -17.38 -7.13
CA PHE A 210 0.10 -16.44 -7.85
C PHE A 210 0.03 -16.72 -9.37
N ALA A 211 1.11 -17.25 -9.97
CA ALA A 211 1.09 -17.71 -11.36
C ALA A 211 0.16 -18.91 -11.56
N ALA A 212 0.13 -19.86 -10.61
CA ALA A 212 -0.79 -20.99 -10.63
C ALA A 212 -2.27 -20.57 -10.53
N LEU A 213 -2.56 -19.42 -9.92
CA LEU A 213 -3.89 -18.80 -9.90
C LEU A 213 -4.21 -18.07 -11.22
N THR A 214 -3.29 -18.03 -12.19
CA THR A 214 -3.40 -17.21 -13.42
C THR A 214 -3.67 -15.72 -13.14
N ALA A 215 -3.20 -15.23 -12.00
CA ALA A 215 -3.45 -13.86 -11.55
C ALA A 215 -2.36 -12.87 -11.99
N LEU A 216 -1.16 -13.37 -12.33
CA LEU A 216 -0.01 -12.54 -12.71
C LEU A 216 0.03 -12.28 -14.21
N SER A 217 0.49 -11.08 -14.56
CA SER A 217 0.77 -10.71 -15.95
C SER A 217 1.90 -11.57 -16.53
N THR A 218 1.69 -12.06 -17.74
CA THR A 218 2.67 -12.79 -18.54
C THR A 218 3.36 -11.93 -19.61
N SER A 219 3.12 -10.61 -19.57
CA SER A 219 3.81 -9.67 -20.44
C SER A 219 5.32 -9.71 -20.21
N THR A 220 6.08 -9.54 -21.28
CA THR A 220 7.54 -9.38 -21.27
C THR A 220 7.97 -7.93 -21.49
N ASP A 221 7.01 -7.03 -21.73
CA ASP A 221 7.26 -5.59 -21.83
C ASP A 221 6.97 -4.92 -20.48
N PRO A 222 7.98 -4.41 -19.75
CA PRO A 222 7.79 -3.74 -18.46
C PRO A 222 6.80 -2.58 -18.50
N LYS A 223 6.69 -1.88 -19.63
CA LYS A 223 5.77 -0.73 -19.78
C LYS A 223 4.32 -1.15 -20.05
N ARG A 224 4.09 -2.40 -20.43
CA ARG A 224 2.78 -2.97 -20.73
C ARG A 224 2.38 -4.10 -19.79
N ALA A 225 3.18 -4.37 -18.75
CA ALA A 225 2.92 -5.48 -17.83
C ALA A 225 1.84 -5.16 -16.79
N SER A 226 1.80 -3.91 -16.28
CA SER A 226 0.76 -3.43 -15.36
C SER A 226 0.05 -2.24 -16.01
N ILE A 227 -1.11 -2.48 -16.59
CA ILE A 227 -1.90 -1.53 -17.39
C ILE A 227 -3.36 -1.50 -16.90
N PRO A 228 -3.60 -0.97 -15.68
CA PRO A 228 -4.95 -0.90 -15.12
C PRO A 228 -5.93 -0.26 -16.10
N PHE A 229 -7.12 -0.86 -16.21
CA PHE A 229 -8.25 -0.45 -17.07
C PHE A 229 -8.03 -0.57 -18.58
N ASP A 230 -6.84 -0.98 -19.04
CA ASP A 230 -6.58 -1.23 -20.45
C ASP A 230 -7.28 -2.52 -20.92
N LYS A 231 -7.79 -2.54 -22.15
CA LYS A 231 -8.43 -3.73 -22.74
C LYS A 231 -7.49 -4.92 -22.92
N GLU A 232 -6.16 -4.69 -23.01
CA GLU A 232 -5.14 -5.73 -23.15
C GLU A 232 -4.56 -6.20 -21.82
N ARG A 233 -5.09 -5.72 -20.67
CA ARG A 233 -4.66 -6.16 -19.34
C ARG A 233 -4.84 -7.66 -19.18
N ASN A 234 -3.89 -8.34 -18.57
CA ASN A 234 -3.90 -9.80 -18.46
C ASN A 234 -3.46 -10.35 -17.11
N GLY A 235 -3.36 -9.52 -16.10
CA GLY A 235 -2.92 -9.89 -14.76
C GLY A 235 -2.19 -8.76 -14.05
N PHE A 236 -1.96 -8.91 -12.76
CA PHE A 236 -1.17 -7.93 -12.03
C PHE A 236 0.34 -8.26 -12.06
N VAL A 237 1.19 -7.27 -11.86
CA VAL A 237 2.62 -7.45 -11.61
C VAL A 237 2.86 -7.38 -10.11
N MET A 238 3.45 -8.42 -9.51
CA MET A 238 3.78 -8.43 -8.10
C MET A 238 4.85 -7.39 -7.78
N GLY A 239 4.60 -6.56 -6.79
CA GLY A 239 5.54 -5.59 -6.25
C GLY A 239 5.85 -5.84 -4.78
N GLU A 240 6.84 -5.15 -4.26
CA GLU A 240 7.23 -5.16 -2.85
C GLU A 240 7.52 -3.75 -2.35
N GLY A 241 7.48 -3.56 -1.03
CA GLY A 241 7.77 -2.28 -0.40
C GLY A 241 7.02 -2.06 0.90
N ALA A 242 6.97 -0.82 1.35
CA ALA A 242 6.21 -0.38 2.52
C ALA A 242 5.75 1.07 2.38
N GLY A 243 4.59 1.37 2.97
CA GLY A 243 4.14 2.72 3.26
C GLY A 243 3.74 2.81 4.73
N VAL A 244 4.22 3.84 5.42
CA VAL A 244 3.84 4.12 6.82
C VAL A 244 3.51 5.60 6.95
N VAL A 245 2.39 5.90 7.59
CA VAL A 245 1.97 7.27 7.90
C VAL A 245 1.88 7.46 9.41
N VAL A 246 2.18 8.65 9.87
CA VAL A 246 1.89 9.08 11.24
C VAL A 246 0.53 9.74 11.24
N LEU A 247 -0.42 9.05 11.85
CA LEU A 247 -1.75 9.57 12.17
C LEU A 247 -1.71 10.19 13.57
N GLU A 248 -2.32 11.35 13.73
CA GLU A 248 -2.26 12.09 14.97
C GLU A 248 -3.60 12.74 15.28
N GLU A 249 -3.95 12.80 16.56
CA GLU A 249 -5.08 13.56 17.03
C GLU A 249 -4.84 15.04 16.78
N LEU A 250 -5.84 15.74 16.24
CA LEU A 250 -5.68 17.13 15.78
C LEU A 250 -5.16 18.08 16.85
N GLU A 251 -5.76 18.08 18.05
CA GLU A 251 -5.35 19.00 19.12
C GLU A 251 -3.94 18.69 19.64
N HIS A 252 -3.54 17.40 19.60
CA HIS A 252 -2.19 16.98 19.90
C HIS A 252 -1.20 17.52 18.86
N ALA A 253 -1.51 17.39 17.57
CA ALA A 253 -0.70 17.91 16.46
C ALA A 253 -0.54 19.44 16.55
N LEU A 254 -1.63 20.16 16.77
CA LEU A 254 -1.63 21.63 16.91
C LEU A 254 -0.80 22.09 18.11
N LYS A 255 -0.94 21.42 19.24
CA LYS A 255 -0.20 21.76 20.48
C LYS A 255 1.31 21.68 20.32
N ARG A 256 1.80 20.71 19.55
CA ARG A 256 3.24 20.56 19.29
C ARG A 256 3.72 21.32 18.04
N GLY A 257 2.81 22.00 17.30
CA GLY A 257 3.13 22.73 16.08
C GLY A 257 3.51 21.85 14.90
N ALA A 258 2.89 20.67 14.80
CA ALA A 258 3.14 19.73 13.70
C ALA A 258 2.71 20.31 12.35
N HIS A 259 3.44 19.97 11.29
CA HIS A 259 2.93 20.14 9.94
C HIS A 259 1.80 19.13 9.69
N ILE A 260 0.67 19.61 9.16
CA ILE A 260 -0.48 18.77 8.84
C ILE A 260 -0.60 18.68 7.32
N TYR A 261 -0.44 17.47 6.78
CA TYR A 261 -0.52 17.20 5.35
C TYR A 261 -1.96 17.09 4.85
N ALA A 262 -2.80 16.38 5.61
CA ALA A 262 -4.19 16.11 5.26
C ALA A 262 -4.95 15.61 6.50
N GLU A 263 -6.27 15.45 6.37
CA GLU A 263 -7.14 14.87 7.40
C GLU A 263 -7.84 13.63 6.86
N ILE A 264 -7.87 12.54 7.62
CA ILE A 264 -8.74 11.39 7.33
C ILE A 264 -10.12 11.70 7.89
N THR A 265 -11.13 11.67 7.04
CA THR A 265 -12.50 12.00 7.44
C THR A 265 -13.48 10.84 7.31
N GLY A 266 -13.13 9.79 6.58
CA GLY A 266 -14.00 8.62 6.42
C GLY A 266 -13.24 7.33 6.19
N TYR A 267 -13.75 6.25 6.78
CA TYR A 267 -13.29 4.89 6.58
C TYR A 267 -14.47 3.95 6.44
N GLY A 268 -14.56 3.26 5.31
CA GLY A 268 -15.55 2.24 5.04
C GLY A 268 -14.91 0.89 4.75
N CYS A 269 -15.51 -0.17 5.24
CA CYS A 269 -15.10 -1.53 4.91
C CYS A 269 -16.32 -2.46 4.77
N SER A 270 -16.16 -3.51 3.98
CA SER A 270 -17.19 -4.53 3.74
C SER A 270 -16.54 -5.86 3.34
N SER A 271 -17.37 -6.88 3.22
CA SER A 271 -17.00 -8.16 2.64
C SER A 271 -17.98 -8.53 1.54
N ASP A 272 -17.48 -9.02 0.40
CA ASP A 272 -18.32 -9.52 -0.69
C ASP A 272 -19.09 -10.78 -0.30
N ALA A 273 -18.53 -11.61 0.59
CA ALA A 273 -19.09 -12.92 0.96
C ALA A 273 -19.48 -13.79 -0.26
N TYR A 274 -18.65 -13.74 -1.30
CA TYR A 274 -18.96 -14.31 -2.62
C TYR A 274 -17.97 -15.40 -3.04
N HIS A 275 -16.68 -15.08 -3.22
CA HIS A 275 -15.65 -15.99 -3.71
C HIS A 275 -14.31 -15.73 -3.04
N ILE A 276 -13.42 -16.76 -2.99
CA ILE A 276 -12.12 -16.64 -2.31
C ILE A 276 -11.14 -15.70 -3.01
N THR A 277 -11.22 -15.52 -4.33
CA THR A 277 -10.28 -14.71 -5.11
C THR A 277 -10.94 -13.70 -6.05
N SER A 278 -12.19 -13.92 -6.47
CA SER A 278 -12.91 -13.02 -7.38
C SER A 278 -13.74 -12.00 -6.60
N PRO A 279 -13.68 -10.71 -6.94
CA PRO A 279 -14.61 -9.73 -6.40
C PRO A 279 -16.06 -10.05 -6.83
N MET A 280 -17.04 -9.46 -6.15
CA MET A 280 -18.44 -9.54 -6.51
C MET A 280 -18.69 -8.87 -7.88
N GLU A 281 -19.31 -9.59 -8.82
CA GLU A 281 -19.45 -9.17 -10.22
C GLU A 281 -20.20 -7.84 -10.41
N ASP A 282 -21.21 -7.59 -9.57
CA ASP A 282 -21.99 -6.35 -9.60
C ASP A 282 -21.29 -5.16 -8.91
N GLY A 283 -20.17 -5.40 -8.22
CA GLY A 283 -19.41 -4.39 -7.48
C GLY A 283 -20.09 -3.88 -6.20
N SER A 284 -21.19 -4.50 -5.76
CA SER A 284 -21.99 -4.00 -4.63
C SER A 284 -21.24 -3.94 -3.31
N GLY A 285 -20.34 -4.92 -3.03
CA GLY A 285 -19.52 -4.95 -1.82
C GLY A 285 -18.58 -3.75 -1.75
N ALA A 286 -17.79 -3.52 -2.80
CA ALA A 286 -16.89 -2.36 -2.88
C ALA A 286 -17.66 -1.03 -2.86
N ALA A 287 -18.80 -0.93 -3.57
CA ALA A 287 -19.65 0.25 -3.54
C ALA A 287 -20.19 0.56 -2.14
N TYR A 288 -20.48 -0.47 -1.33
CA TYR A 288 -20.86 -0.28 0.07
C TYR A 288 -19.73 0.31 0.92
N ALA A 289 -18.48 -0.15 0.74
CA ALA A 289 -17.33 0.43 1.42
C ALA A 289 -17.14 1.91 1.05
N MET A 290 -17.22 2.25 -0.26
CA MET A 290 -17.14 3.62 -0.76
C MET A 290 -18.24 4.52 -0.17
N THR A 291 -19.50 4.09 -0.22
CA THR A 291 -20.64 4.87 0.29
C THR A 291 -20.60 5.02 1.81
N SER A 292 -20.09 4.01 2.54
CA SER A 292 -19.91 4.07 3.98
C SER A 292 -18.83 5.09 4.36
N ALA A 293 -17.70 5.11 3.63
CA ALA A 293 -16.64 6.09 3.84
C ALA A 293 -17.12 7.52 3.53
N MET A 294 -17.83 7.73 2.41
CA MET A 294 -18.42 9.03 2.08
C MET A 294 -19.42 9.51 3.13
N LYS A 295 -20.28 8.60 3.63
CA LYS A 295 -21.26 8.93 4.68
C LYS A 295 -20.57 9.38 5.96
N GLU A 296 -19.51 8.71 6.39
CA GLU A 296 -18.76 9.11 7.57
C GLU A 296 -18.05 10.44 7.38
N ALA A 297 -17.46 10.65 6.20
CA ALA A 297 -16.80 11.90 5.84
C ALA A 297 -17.77 13.08 5.62
N GLU A 298 -19.08 12.83 5.63
CA GLU A 298 -20.13 13.82 5.30
C GLU A 298 -19.91 14.48 3.93
N VAL A 299 -19.42 13.69 2.94
CA VAL A 299 -19.21 14.13 1.56
C VAL A 299 -20.22 13.49 0.61
N LYS A 300 -20.58 14.22 -0.43
CA LYS A 300 -21.42 13.73 -1.54
C LYS A 300 -20.54 13.19 -2.66
N PRO A 301 -21.08 12.40 -3.59
CA PRO A 301 -20.37 11.96 -4.78
C PRO A 301 -19.68 13.07 -5.58
N ASP A 302 -20.34 14.22 -5.73
CA ASP A 302 -19.82 15.38 -6.46
C ASP A 302 -18.68 16.14 -5.73
N ASP A 303 -18.48 15.87 -4.44
CA ASP A 303 -17.39 16.47 -3.66
C ASP A 303 -16.05 15.72 -3.85
N ILE A 304 -16.06 14.54 -4.49
CA ILE A 304 -14.86 13.73 -4.73
C ILE A 304 -14.09 14.29 -5.92
N ASP A 305 -12.87 14.76 -5.69
CA ASP A 305 -12.01 15.31 -6.74
C ASP A 305 -11.18 14.29 -7.48
N TYR A 306 -10.87 13.16 -6.84
CA TYR A 306 -10.01 12.12 -7.38
C TYR A 306 -10.28 10.77 -6.72
N ILE A 307 -10.21 9.70 -7.50
CA ILE A 307 -10.23 8.32 -7.02
C ILE A 307 -8.89 7.65 -7.36
N ASN A 308 -8.14 7.27 -6.32
CA ASN A 308 -7.07 6.31 -6.45
C ASN A 308 -7.67 4.91 -6.34
N ALA A 309 -7.78 4.25 -7.47
CA ALA A 309 -8.45 2.97 -7.59
C ALA A 309 -7.54 1.80 -7.15
N HIS A 310 -8.15 0.70 -6.75
CA HIS A 310 -7.41 -0.55 -6.58
C HIS A 310 -6.73 -0.98 -7.87
N GLY A 311 -7.45 -0.98 -9.01
CA GLY A 311 -6.91 -1.04 -10.37
C GLY A 311 -5.70 -1.95 -10.53
N THR A 312 -5.91 -3.28 -10.50
CA THR A 312 -4.82 -4.27 -10.47
C THR A 312 -4.28 -4.67 -11.83
N SER A 313 -4.89 -4.22 -12.92
CA SER A 313 -4.60 -4.74 -14.27
C SER A 313 -5.08 -6.19 -14.47
N THR A 314 -5.96 -6.70 -13.62
CA THR A 314 -6.64 -7.97 -13.84
C THR A 314 -7.99 -7.74 -14.51
N HIS A 315 -8.41 -8.70 -15.35
CA HIS A 315 -9.64 -8.56 -16.13
C HIS A 315 -10.88 -8.28 -15.25
N HIS A 316 -11.11 -9.11 -14.23
CA HIS A 316 -12.28 -9.00 -13.38
C HIS A 316 -12.24 -7.82 -12.42
N ASN A 317 -11.08 -7.59 -11.75
CA ASN A 317 -11.02 -6.53 -10.76
C ASN A 317 -11.36 -5.17 -11.36
N ASP A 318 -10.70 -4.80 -12.48
CA ASP A 318 -10.82 -3.46 -13.04
C ASP A 318 -12.24 -3.19 -13.57
N LEU A 319 -12.86 -4.23 -14.17
CA LEU A 319 -14.26 -4.15 -14.61
C LEU A 319 -15.23 -4.01 -13.42
N PHE A 320 -15.07 -4.83 -12.38
CA PHE A 320 -16.00 -4.84 -11.24
C PHE A 320 -15.82 -3.62 -10.34
N GLU A 321 -14.58 -3.11 -10.20
CA GLU A 321 -14.33 -1.83 -9.53
C GLU A 321 -14.96 -0.66 -10.31
N THR A 322 -14.91 -0.69 -11.65
CA THR A 322 -15.63 0.30 -12.49
C THR A 322 -17.13 0.30 -12.17
N ARG A 323 -17.75 -0.88 -12.09
CA ARG A 323 -19.17 -1.02 -11.70
C ARG A 323 -19.41 -0.49 -10.28
N ALA A 324 -18.52 -0.81 -9.34
CA ALA A 324 -18.62 -0.33 -7.96
C ALA A 324 -18.56 1.21 -7.85
N ILE A 325 -17.65 1.84 -8.58
CA ILE A 325 -17.54 3.31 -8.65
C ILE A 325 -18.82 3.91 -9.21
N LYS A 326 -19.37 3.36 -10.30
CA LYS A 326 -20.66 3.79 -10.87
C LYS A 326 -21.81 3.66 -9.87
N LEU A 327 -21.89 2.53 -9.15
CA LEU A 327 -22.92 2.33 -8.12
C LEU A 327 -22.79 3.33 -6.96
N ALA A 328 -21.57 3.60 -6.50
CA ALA A 328 -21.31 4.48 -5.36
C ALA A 328 -21.51 5.96 -5.70
N LEU A 329 -20.97 6.41 -6.84
CA LEU A 329 -20.97 7.83 -7.22
C LEU A 329 -22.07 8.22 -8.21
N LYS A 330 -22.76 7.27 -8.82
CA LYS A 330 -23.82 7.50 -9.82
C LYS A 330 -23.31 8.40 -10.97
N ASP A 331 -24.05 9.46 -11.30
CA ASP A 331 -23.69 10.37 -12.41
C ASP A 331 -22.35 11.09 -12.19
N ALA A 332 -21.95 11.33 -10.93
CA ALA A 332 -20.66 11.95 -10.60
C ALA A 332 -19.47 11.05 -11.00
N ALA A 333 -19.64 9.73 -11.09
CA ALA A 333 -18.59 8.80 -11.46
C ALA A 333 -17.91 9.12 -12.79
N TYR A 334 -18.64 9.69 -13.75
CA TYR A 334 -18.13 10.02 -15.08
C TYR A 334 -17.27 11.30 -15.12
N ASN A 335 -17.33 12.12 -14.09
CA ASN A 335 -16.63 13.40 -14.02
C ASN A 335 -15.35 13.31 -13.15
N VAL A 336 -15.30 12.36 -12.22
CA VAL A 336 -14.18 12.19 -11.29
C VAL A 336 -13.01 11.50 -11.98
N PRO A 337 -11.80 12.09 -12.00
CA PRO A 337 -10.60 11.40 -12.48
C PRO A 337 -10.29 10.13 -11.69
N VAL A 338 -9.94 9.05 -12.39
CA VAL A 338 -9.60 7.75 -11.80
C VAL A 338 -8.21 7.33 -12.28
N SER A 339 -7.33 6.98 -11.36
CA SER A 339 -6.06 6.34 -11.71
C SER A 339 -5.62 5.30 -10.70
N SER A 340 -4.73 4.42 -11.11
CA SER A 340 -4.10 3.41 -10.26
C SER A 340 -2.59 3.58 -10.24
N THR A 341 -2.04 3.75 -9.05
CA THR A 341 -0.60 3.83 -8.78
C THR A 341 0.14 2.56 -9.22
N LYS A 342 -0.59 1.42 -9.30
CA LYS A 342 -0.04 0.12 -9.69
C LYS A 342 0.48 0.07 -11.13
N SER A 343 0.10 1.00 -11.98
CA SER A 343 0.71 1.13 -13.33
C SER A 343 2.21 1.41 -13.29
N MET A 344 2.69 2.01 -12.20
CA MET A 344 4.10 2.40 -12.02
C MET A 344 4.86 1.51 -11.04
N VAL A 345 4.22 1.11 -9.94
CA VAL A 345 4.88 0.37 -8.85
C VAL A 345 4.54 -1.13 -8.81
N GLY A 346 3.65 -1.60 -9.67
CA GLY A 346 3.07 -2.94 -9.55
C GLY A 346 2.13 -3.04 -8.35
N HIS A 347 1.71 -4.25 -8.02
CA HIS A 347 0.82 -4.54 -6.89
C HIS A 347 1.63 -4.97 -5.66
N LEU A 348 1.79 -4.08 -4.69
CA LEU A 348 2.56 -4.31 -3.47
C LEU A 348 1.80 -5.14 -2.41
N LEU A 349 0.74 -5.84 -2.79
CA LEU A 349 -0.07 -6.69 -1.90
C LEU A 349 -0.46 -5.94 -0.60
N GLY A 350 0.01 -6.42 0.56
CA GLY A 350 -0.31 -5.79 1.85
C GLY A 350 0.21 -4.36 2.02
N ALA A 351 1.21 -3.94 1.26
CA ALA A 351 1.72 -2.57 1.27
C ALA A 351 0.96 -1.63 0.33
N ALA A 352 0.21 -2.17 -0.65
CA ALA A 352 -0.36 -1.38 -1.76
C ALA A 352 -1.19 -0.19 -1.27
N GLY A 353 -2.21 -0.43 -0.43
CA GLY A 353 -3.10 0.64 0.02
C GLY A 353 -2.41 1.72 0.84
N ALA A 354 -1.30 1.41 1.52
CA ALA A 354 -0.54 2.41 2.28
C ALA A 354 0.28 3.33 1.36
N VAL A 355 0.92 2.78 0.34
CA VAL A 355 1.67 3.55 -0.67
C VAL A 355 0.70 4.40 -1.50
N GLU A 356 -0.46 3.86 -1.86
CA GLU A 356 -1.54 4.55 -2.56
C GLU A 356 -2.12 5.70 -1.73
N PHE A 357 -2.30 5.50 -0.42
CA PHE A 357 -2.73 6.56 0.49
C PHE A 357 -1.71 7.71 0.53
N ILE A 358 -0.41 7.42 0.57
CA ILE A 358 0.65 8.45 0.48
C ILE A 358 0.56 9.21 -0.84
N ALA A 359 0.33 8.53 -1.97
CA ALA A 359 0.10 9.19 -3.25
C ALA A 359 -1.13 10.11 -3.22
N CYS A 360 -2.23 9.73 -2.55
CA CYS A 360 -3.40 10.57 -2.36
C CYS A 360 -3.11 11.84 -1.55
N VAL A 361 -2.38 11.72 -0.44
CA VAL A 361 -1.95 12.87 0.37
C VAL A 361 -1.07 13.81 -0.45
N LYS A 362 -0.13 13.27 -1.24
CA LYS A 362 0.73 14.06 -2.13
C LYS A 362 -0.06 14.72 -3.27
N SER A 363 -1.09 14.06 -3.79
CA SER A 363 -2.00 14.67 -4.78
C SER A 363 -2.73 15.91 -4.23
N ILE A 364 -3.17 15.86 -2.98
CA ILE A 364 -3.76 17.00 -2.27
C ILE A 364 -2.75 18.14 -2.11
N GLN A 365 -1.52 17.82 -1.71
CA GLN A 365 -0.48 18.81 -1.43
C GLN A 365 -0.02 19.54 -2.71
N ASP A 366 0.18 18.80 -3.79
CA ASP A 366 0.77 19.34 -5.02
C ASP A 366 -0.29 19.73 -6.07
N GLY A 367 -1.58 19.42 -5.85
CA GLY A 367 -2.62 19.65 -6.87
C GLY A 367 -2.37 18.85 -8.15
N TYR A 368 -1.93 17.61 -8.05
CA TYR A 368 -1.56 16.76 -9.18
C TYR A 368 -2.16 15.37 -9.07
N ILE A 369 -2.80 14.90 -10.14
CA ILE A 369 -3.34 13.54 -10.28
C ILE A 369 -2.50 12.80 -11.32
N HIS A 370 -1.91 11.67 -10.95
CA HIS A 370 -1.06 10.90 -11.84
C HIS A 370 -1.84 10.07 -12.88
N PRO A 371 -1.24 9.75 -14.04
CA PRO A 371 -1.89 8.93 -15.06
C PRO A 371 -1.88 7.44 -14.69
N ASN A 372 -2.69 6.66 -15.43
CA ASN A 372 -2.50 5.22 -15.61
C ASN A 372 -1.46 5.01 -16.70
N VAL A 373 -0.21 4.82 -16.32
CA VAL A 373 0.88 4.64 -17.30
C VAL A 373 0.64 3.39 -18.13
N GLY A 374 0.74 3.51 -19.45
CA GLY A 374 0.50 2.42 -20.39
C GLY A 374 -0.96 2.18 -20.79
N LEU A 375 -1.92 2.92 -20.23
CA LEU A 375 -3.32 2.83 -20.63
C LEU A 375 -3.50 3.40 -22.05
N SER A 376 -3.87 2.56 -23.00
CA SER A 376 -4.10 2.94 -24.40
C SER A 376 -5.59 3.00 -24.75
N GLU A 377 -6.33 1.95 -24.46
CA GLU A 377 -7.74 1.82 -24.82
C GLU A 377 -8.50 1.02 -23.74
N THR A 378 -9.73 1.42 -23.43
CA THR A 378 -10.59 0.76 -22.45
C THR A 378 -11.63 -0.13 -23.14
N GLU A 379 -12.21 -1.08 -22.40
CA GLU A 379 -13.41 -1.81 -22.85
C GLU A 379 -14.65 -0.90 -22.76
N GLU A 380 -15.73 -1.27 -23.47
CA GLU A 380 -16.98 -0.49 -23.58
C GLU A 380 -17.60 -0.18 -22.20
N GLU A 381 -17.62 -1.15 -21.28
CA GLU A 381 -18.16 -0.95 -19.93
C GLU A 381 -17.24 -0.09 -19.03
N MET A 382 -15.97 0.04 -19.36
CA MET A 382 -14.99 0.84 -18.63
C MET A 382 -14.88 2.24 -19.25
N ASP A 383 -15.93 3.03 -19.08
CA ASP A 383 -16.16 4.34 -19.70
C ASP A 383 -16.04 5.51 -18.72
N LEU A 384 -15.37 5.32 -17.57
CA LEU A 384 -15.11 6.38 -16.60
C LEU A 384 -13.98 7.32 -17.07
N ASN A 385 -13.77 8.41 -16.35
CA ASN A 385 -12.72 9.38 -16.61
C ASN A 385 -11.34 8.87 -16.13
N TYR A 386 -10.82 7.82 -16.78
CA TYR A 386 -9.48 7.32 -16.48
C TYR A 386 -8.41 8.29 -16.99
N VAL A 387 -7.51 8.71 -16.11
CA VAL A 387 -6.40 9.60 -16.47
C VAL A 387 -5.43 8.83 -17.36
N LYS A 388 -5.23 9.28 -18.61
CA LYS A 388 -4.35 8.67 -19.62
C LYS A 388 -3.14 9.54 -19.83
N ASP A 389 -2.09 8.96 -20.41
CA ASP A 389 -0.91 9.61 -20.96
C ASP A 389 -0.16 10.52 -19.98
N GLU A 390 -0.73 11.64 -19.61
CA GLU A 390 -0.16 12.64 -18.71
C GLU A 390 -1.04 12.87 -17.49
N GLY A 391 -0.43 13.27 -16.37
CA GLY A 391 -1.17 13.62 -15.18
C GLY A 391 -1.93 14.92 -15.33
N ILE A 392 -2.87 15.15 -14.44
CA ILE A 392 -3.76 16.34 -14.45
C ILE A 392 -3.34 17.26 -13.31
N GLU A 393 -3.04 18.52 -13.64
CA GLU A 393 -2.91 19.59 -12.64
C GLU A 393 -4.30 20.17 -12.35
N LYS A 394 -4.77 20.05 -11.12
CA LYS A 394 -6.01 20.65 -10.61
C LYS A 394 -5.98 20.77 -9.10
N ASN A 395 -6.77 21.67 -8.54
CA ASN A 395 -6.99 21.65 -7.09
C ASN A 395 -7.68 20.35 -6.67
N VAL A 396 -7.12 19.67 -5.66
CA VAL A 396 -7.60 18.40 -5.12
C VAL A 396 -7.84 18.60 -3.63
N ASP A 397 -9.09 18.62 -3.22
CA ASP A 397 -9.47 18.85 -1.82
C ASP A 397 -9.97 17.57 -1.15
N VAL A 398 -10.62 16.67 -1.89
CA VAL A 398 -11.19 15.41 -1.38
C VAL A 398 -10.79 14.22 -2.27
N VAL A 399 -10.12 13.26 -1.71
CA VAL A 399 -9.66 12.05 -2.41
C VAL A 399 -10.27 10.80 -1.78
N MET A 400 -10.70 9.88 -2.63
CA MET A 400 -11.08 8.52 -2.27
C MET A 400 -9.98 7.55 -2.70
N THR A 401 -9.57 6.63 -1.81
CA THR A 401 -8.68 5.51 -2.18
C THR A 401 -9.32 4.18 -1.82
N ASN A 402 -9.27 3.23 -2.73
CA ASN A 402 -9.91 1.93 -2.62
C ASN A 402 -8.89 0.80 -2.60
N SER A 403 -9.16 -0.22 -1.82
CA SER A 403 -8.44 -1.49 -1.87
C SER A 403 -9.42 -2.66 -1.81
N LEU A 404 -9.24 -3.60 -2.72
CA LEU A 404 -10.00 -4.85 -2.80
C LEU A 404 -9.04 -6.02 -2.60
N GLY A 405 -9.39 -6.96 -1.73
CA GLY A 405 -8.51 -8.06 -1.37
C GLY A 405 -9.15 -9.43 -1.55
N PHE A 406 -8.33 -10.44 -1.81
CA PHE A 406 -8.76 -11.83 -1.78
C PHE A 406 -9.50 -12.14 -0.47
N GLY A 407 -10.52 -12.97 -0.51
CA GLY A 407 -11.47 -13.18 0.58
C GLY A 407 -12.67 -12.21 0.54
N GLY A 408 -12.72 -11.33 -0.47
CA GLY A 408 -13.80 -10.34 -0.63
C GLY A 408 -13.66 -9.13 0.30
N HIS A 409 -12.46 -8.82 0.76
CA HIS A 409 -12.19 -7.65 1.59
C HIS A 409 -12.22 -6.37 0.75
N ASN A 410 -13.07 -5.42 1.13
CA ASN A 410 -13.15 -4.10 0.53
C ASN A 410 -12.89 -3.04 1.58
N ALA A 411 -12.03 -2.07 1.28
CA ALA A 411 -11.69 -0.96 2.15
C ALA A 411 -11.58 0.34 1.36
N THR A 412 -12.14 1.42 1.89
CA THR A 412 -12.10 2.75 1.31
C THR A 412 -11.76 3.78 2.39
N LEU A 413 -10.84 4.68 2.10
CA LEU A 413 -10.55 5.85 2.91
C LEU A 413 -10.92 7.12 2.14
N ILE A 414 -11.46 8.11 2.86
CA ILE A 414 -11.62 9.49 2.39
C ILE A 414 -10.60 10.34 3.13
N VAL A 415 -9.76 11.00 2.35
CA VAL A 415 -8.77 11.97 2.84
C VAL A 415 -9.04 13.33 2.25
N ARG A 416 -8.94 14.36 3.08
CA ARG A 416 -9.25 15.76 2.71
C ARG A 416 -8.07 16.67 2.99
N LYS A 417 -8.01 17.74 2.22
CA LYS A 417 -7.14 18.87 2.54
C LYS A 417 -7.50 19.40 3.92
N TYR A 418 -6.51 19.58 4.75
CA TYR A 418 -6.69 20.20 6.06
C TYR A 418 -6.95 21.70 5.89
N SER A 419 -7.97 22.21 6.56
CA SER A 419 -8.40 23.62 6.55
C SER A 419 -8.73 24.13 7.95
#